data_1b0bdf94a1c05758d5258e9a1928800f
#
_entry.id   1b0bdf94a1c05758d5258e9a1928800f
#
_cell.length_a   1.000
_cell.length_b   1.000
_cell.length_c   1.000
_cell.angle_alpha   90.00
_cell.angle_beta   90.00
_cell.angle_gamma   90.00
#
_symmetry.space_group_name_H-M   'P 1'
#
loop_
_entity.id
_entity.type
_entity.pdbx_description
1 polymer ?
#
loop_
_entity_poly.entity_id
_entity_poly.type
_entity_poly.pdbx_seq_one_letter_code
_entity_poly.pdbx_strand_id
1 'polypeptide(L)'
;MRAETRAVVDQFWADLFGLTAEELHRPGTTAVQHTGLGDYPGIYVLMLGRSIIVSSPDEPSGEFTKVLGPSVHAYLDSVPDHRVDGIRQAAYGELERLREVCGEAQWEESGFAEKPERCFVVDLDGQIVAASNLTPWRGAPADVGVLVDPAFAGRGLGTDVAAAAAADAVRTAGTARYRALETNTASLRIATRLGFTAYGRNLALKPQKTG
;
A
#
# COMPACT_ATOMS: atom_id res chain seq x y z
N MET A 1 15.76 -4.97 -3.78
CA MET A 1 15.81 -3.51 -3.53
C MET A 1 17.25 -3.07 -3.40
N ARG A 2 17.66 -2.05 -4.17
CA ARG A 2 19.01 -1.47 -4.18
C ARG A 2 19.31 -0.75 -2.86
N ALA A 3 20.59 -0.61 -2.51
CA ALA A 3 21.00 0.04 -1.24
C ALA A 3 20.52 1.50 -1.14
N GLU A 4 20.60 2.25 -2.24
CA GLU A 4 20.12 3.64 -2.31
C GLU A 4 18.62 3.75 -2.04
N THR A 5 17.82 2.91 -2.68
CA THR A 5 16.37 2.85 -2.46
C THR A 5 16.06 2.44 -1.02
N ARG A 6 16.84 1.49 -0.47
CA ARG A 6 16.69 1.08 0.92
C ARG A 6 16.89 2.24 1.86
N ALA A 7 17.93 3.06 1.66
CA ALA A 7 18.20 4.24 2.47
C ALA A 7 17.06 5.27 2.40
N VAL A 8 16.48 5.50 1.21
CA VAL A 8 15.30 6.38 1.07
C VAL A 8 14.09 5.85 1.83
N VAL A 9 13.83 4.55 1.74
CA VAL A 9 12.72 3.91 2.46
C VAL A 9 12.96 3.94 3.98
N ASP A 10 14.17 3.65 4.43
CA ASP A 10 14.53 3.73 5.84
C ASP A 10 14.36 5.15 6.38
N GLN A 11 14.78 6.17 5.62
CA GLN A 11 14.59 7.56 6.00
C GLN A 11 13.12 7.95 6.08
N PHE A 12 12.30 7.55 5.09
CA PHE A 12 10.86 7.79 5.12
C PHE A 12 10.19 7.24 6.40
N TRP A 13 10.52 6.00 6.79
CA TRP A 13 9.97 5.40 8.00
C TRP A 13 10.54 6.02 9.28
N ALA A 14 11.82 6.37 9.28
CA ALA A 14 12.46 7.07 10.40
C ALA A 14 11.81 8.43 10.64
N ASP A 15 11.62 9.24 9.61
CA ASP A 15 10.96 10.54 9.69
C ASP A 15 9.51 10.42 10.19
N LEU A 16 8.79 9.37 9.76
CA LEU A 16 7.43 9.12 10.18
C LEU A 16 7.30 8.93 11.70
N PHE A 17 8.34 8.37 12.33
CA PHE A 17 8.37 8.10 13.76
C PHE A 17 9.26 9.06 14.56
N GLY A 18 9.88 10.04 13.92
CA GLY A 18 10.82 10.95 14.57
C GLY A 18 12.10 10.26 15.06
N LEU A 19 12.54 9.23 14.33
CA LEU A 19 13.72 8.43 14.63
C LEU A 19 14.82 8.68 13.60
N THR A 20 16.03 8.25 13.92
CA THR A 20 17.10 8.05 12.93
C THR A 20 16.96 6.68 12.26
N ALA A 21 17.56 6.49 11.09
CA ALA A 21 17.59 5.20 10.42
C ALA A 21 18.27 4.10 11.27
N GLU A 22 19.25 4.45 12.09
CA GLU A 22 19.89 3.51 13.02
C GLU A 22 18.93 3.06 14.13
N GLU A 23 18.18 4.01 14.72
CA GLU A 23 17.18 3.73 15.75
C GLU A 23 16.02 2.91 15.20
N LEU A 24 15.59 3.17 13.96
CA LEU A 24 14.56 2.41 13.26
C LEU A 24 14.89 0.91 13.20
N HIS A 25 16.17 0.56 13.04
CA HIS A 25 16.64 -0.82 12.93
C HIS A 25 17.21 -1.41 14.22
N ARG A 26 17.19 -0.67 15.34
CA ARG A 26 17.67 -1.15 16.63
C ARG A 26 16.85 -2.34 17.11
N PRO A 27 17.46 -3.49 17.40
CA PRO A 27 16.74 -4.66 17.91
C PRO A 27 16.01 -4.35 19.22
N GLY A 28 14.79 -4.87 19.35
CA GLY A 28 13.93 -4.66 20.51
C GLY A 28 12.74 -3.78 20.21
N THR A 29 12.08 -3.29 21.25
CA THR A 29 10.89 -2.44 21.13
C THR A 29 11.21 -1.01 21.48
N THR A 30 10.91 -0.10 20.57
CA THR A 30 11.02 1.36 20.75
C THR A 30 9.64 1.96 20.76
N ALA A 31 9.28 2.65 21.85
CA ALA A 31 8.01 3.38 21.95
C ALA A 31 8.27 4.87 21.64
N VAL A 32 7.42 5.45 20.79
CA VAL A 32 7.50 6.85 20.37
C VAL A 32 6.11 7.48 20.35
N GLN A 33 6.04 8.79 20.48
CA GLN A 33 4.83 9.56 20.21
C GLN A 33 4.64 9.75 18.70
N HIS A 34 3.39 9.96 18.27
CA HIS A 34 3.11 10.27 16.88
C HIS A 34 3.81 11.57 16.46
N THR A 35 4.61 11.48 15.42
CA THR A 35 5.27 12.61 14.77
C THR A 35 4.68 12.78 13.37
N GLY A 36 5.07 11.98 12.42
CA GLY A 36 4.57 12.03 11.06
C GLY A 36 3.19 11.37 10.87
N LEU A 37 2.66 10.65 11.86
CA LEU A 37 1.28 10.11 11.82
C LEU A 37 0.21 11.18 12.12
N GLY A 38 0.63 12.37 12.60
CA GLY A 38 -0.27 13.49 12.86
C GLY A 38 -1.34 13.13 13.87
N ASP A 39 -2.58 13.45 13.55
CA ASP A 39 -3.79 13.25 14.38
C ASP A 39 -4.35 11.82 14.32
N TYR A 40 -3.59 10.83 13.85
CA TYR A 40 -4.04 9.44 13.87
C TYR A 40 -4.37 9.01 15.32
N PRO A 41 -5.63 8.66 15.64
CA PRO A 41 -6.04 8.46 17.03
C PRO A 41 -5.64 7.10 17.60
N GLY A 42 -5.07 6.23 16.80
CA GLY A 42 -4.78 4.85 17.14
C GLY A 42 -3.32 4.59 17.51
N ILE A 43 -3.00 3.35 17.78
CA ILE A 43 -1.62 2.87 17.94
C ILE A 43 -1.16 2.29 16.62
N TYR A 44 0.02 2.66 16.17
CA TYR A 44 0.64 2.12 14.97
C TYR A 44 1.91 1.35 15.34
N VAL A 45 1.98 0.09 14.95
CA VAL A 45 3.13 -0.78 15.21
C VAL A 45 3.80 -1.12 13.88
N LEU A 46 5.09 -0.81 13.75
CA LEU A 46 5.92 -1.24 12.62
C LEU A 46 6.90 -2.30 13.09
N MET A 47 7.02 -3.38 12.33
CA MET A 47 7.92 -4.50 12.61
C MET A 47 8.93 -4.63 11.45
N LEU A 48 10.22 -4.47 11.76
CA LEU A 48 11.35 -4.54 10.82
C LEU A 48 12.38 -5.56 11.33
N GLY A 49 12.27 -6.81 10.87
CA GLY A 49 13.13 -7.89 11.36
C GLY A 49 13.03 -8.06 12.87
N ARG A 50 14.06 -7.64 13.62
CA ARG A 50 14.12 -7.70 15.10
C ARG A 50 13.72 -6.41 15.80
N SER A 51 13.44 -5.34 15.05
CA SER A 51 13.00 -4.06 15.56
C SER A 51 11.48 -3.96 15.54
N ILE A 52 10.90 -3.43 16.61
CA ILE A 52 9.47 -3.15 16.77
C ILE A 52 9.33 -1.70 17.20
N ILE A 53 8.69 -0.89 16.37
CA ILE A 53 8.38 0.50 16.69
C ILE A 53 6.90 0.57 17.06
N VAL A 54 6.59 1.10 18.22
CA VAL A 54 5.23 1.33 18.70
C VAL A 54 5.02 2.83 18.80
N SER A 55 4.20 3.37 17.92
CA SER A 55 3.83 4.79 17.91
C SER A 55 2.41 4.99 18.44
N SER A 56 2.25 5.91 19.36
CA SER A 56 0.97 6.24 19.99
C SER A 56 0.72 7.75 19.98
N PRO A 57 -0.56 8.20 20.02
CA PRO A 57 -0.86 9.61 20.30
C PRO A 57 -0.43 9.99 21.71
N ASP A 58 -0.33 11.30 21.98
CA ASP A 58 0.06 11.83 23.30
C ASP A 58 -0.89 11.34 24.41
N GLU A 59 -2.18 11.29 24.12
CA GLU A 59 -3.20 10.78 25.04
C GLU A 59 -4.02 9.68 24.30
N PRO A 60 -3.60 8.41 24.40
CA PRO A 60 -4.40 7.33 23.85
C PRO A 60 -5.71 7.22 24.63
N SER A 61 -6.83 7.58 23.99
CA SER A 61 -8.14 7.57 24.62
C SER A 61 -8.98 6.39 24.12
N GLY A 62 -9.65 5.70 25.06
CA GLY A 62 -10.62 4.65 24.78
C GLY A 62 -10.04 3.24 24.61
N GLU A 63 -10.94 2.28 24.45
CA GLU A 63 -10.57 0.89 24.15
C GLU A 63 -10.21 0.75 22.66
N PHE A 64 -9.12 0.06 22.38
CA PHE A 64 -8.71 -0.27 21.01
C PHE A 64 -9.38 -1.57 20.59
N THR A 65 -10.42 -1.49 19.77
CA THR A 65 -11.25 -2.66 19.42
C THR A 65 -11.01 -3.16 18.00
N LYS A 66 -10.45 -2.32 17.12
CA LYS A 66 -10.22 -2.69 15.73
C LYS A 66 -8.73 -2.80 15.43
N VAL A 67 -8.28 -4.03 15.15
CA VAL A 67 -6.95 -4.31 14.63
C VAL A 67 -7.00 -4.33 13.11
N LEU A 68 -6.20 -3.49 12.47
CA LEU A 68 -5.98 -3.48 11.03
C LEU A 68 -4.60 -4.05 10.74
N GLY A 69 -4.55 -5.11 9.98
CA GLY A 69 -3.33 -5.83 9.68
C GLY A 69 -3.26 -7.20 10.35
N PRO A 70 -2.10 -7.87 10.40
CA PRO A 70 -0.84 -7.32 9.86
C PRO A 70 -0.88 -7.11 8.35
N SER A 71 -0.31 -6.00 7.92
CA SER A 71 -0.10 -5.71 6.50
C SER A 71 1.39 -5.77 6.18
N VAL A 72 1.74 -6.32 5.04
CA VAL A 72 3.11 -6.33 4.50
C VAL A 72 3.33 -5.06 3.70
N HIS A 73 4.46 -4.39 3.94
CA HIS A 73 4.99 -3.35 3.07
C HIS A 73 6.10 -3.92 2.20
N ALA A 74 6.01 -3.71 0.91
CA ALA A 74 7.01 -4.12 -0.06
C ALA A 74 7.32 -2.98 -1.03
N TYR A 75 8.55 -2.94 -1.54
CA TYR A 75 9.03 -1.89 -2.43
C TYR A 75 9.65 -2.46 -3.69
N LEU A 76 9.50 -1.73 -4.78
CA LEU A 76 10.07 -2.03 -6.09
C LEU A 76 10.83 -0.80 -6.60
N ASP A 77 12.07 -0.98 -7.05
CA ASP A 77 12.98 0.08 -7.51
C ASP A 77 13.50 -0.12 -8.94
N SER A 78 12.86 -1.01 -9.66
CA SER A 78 13.09 -1.21 -11.09
C SER A 78 11.76 -1.43 -11.79
N VAL A 79 11.66 -1.01 -13.05
CA VAL A 79 10.45 -1.31 -13.84
C VAL A 79 10.26 -2.82 -13.90
N PRO A 80 9.06 -3.33 -13.58
CA PRO A 80 8.79 -4.78 -13.61
C PRO A 80 9.10 -5.37 -14.99
N ASP A 81 9.76 -6.52 -15.02
CA ASP A 81 9.89 -7.33 -16.23
C ASP A 81 8.56 -8.08 -16.48
N HIS A 82 7.56 -7.32 -16.85
CA HIS A 82 6.21 -7.82 -17.12
C HIS A 82 5.63 -7.10 -18.34
N ARG A 83 5.13 -7.88 -19.28
CA ARG A 83 4.51 -7.32 -20.49
C ARG A 83 3.15 -6.75 -20.14
N VAL A 84 2.95 -5.47 -20.47
CA VAL A 84 1.70 -4.72 -20.21
C VAL A 84 1.04 -4.36 -21.56
N ASP A 85 0.33 -5.32 -22.15
CA ASP A 85 -0.42 -5.08 -23.39
C ASP A 85 -1.88 -4.78 -23.05
N GLY A 86 -2.50 -3.89 -23.82
CA GLY A 86 -3.92 -3.57 -23.67
C GLY A 86 -4.28 -2.77 -22.40
N ILE A 87 -3.28 -2.21 -21.71
CA ILE A 87 -3.50 -1.33 -20.57
C ILE A 87 -3.61 0.11 -21.05
N ARG A 88 -4.66 0.80 -20.63
CA ARG A 88 -4.82 2.25 -20.84
C ARG A 88 -4.95 3.00 -19.52
N GLN A 89 -4.72 4.29 -19.55
CA GLN A 89 -5.13 5.16 -18.46
C GLN A 89 -6.64 5.45 -18.55
N ALA A 90 -7.28 5.57 -17.39
CA ALA A 90 -8.67 5.91 -17.27
C ALA A 90 -8.86 7.03 -16.24
N ALA A 91 -9.89 7.84 -16.43
CA ALA A 91 -10.35 8.76 -15.43
C ALA A 91 -11.06 8.00 -14.30
N TYR A 92 -10.97 8.54 -13.08
CA TYR A 92 -11.59 7.93 -11.89
C TYR A 92 -13.08 7.63 -12.09
N GLY A 93 -13.82 8.55 -12.75
CA GLY A 93 -15.26 8.39 -13.00
C GLY A 93 -15.65 7.24 -13.95
N GLU A 94 -14.69 6.67 -14.69
CA GLU A 94 -14.94 5.50 -15.55
C GLU A 94 -15.05 4.18 -14.74
N LEU A 95 -14.69 4.20 -13.46
CA LEU A 95 -14.55 2.99 -12.63
C LEU A 95 -15.82 2.61 -11.85
N GLU A 96 -16.93 3.34 -12.00
CA GLU A 96 -18.13 3.16 -11.17
C GLU A 96 -18.68 1.72 -11.23
N ARG A 97 -18.78 1.14 -12.43
CA ARG A 97 -19.19 -0.26 -12.57
C ARG A 97 -18.25 -1.22 -11.83
N LEU A 98 -16.91 -0.99 -11.92
CA LEU A 98 -15.94 -1.84 -11.24
C LEU A 98 -16.07 -1.73 -9.72
N ARG A 99 -16.37 -0.52 -9.21
CA ARG A 99 -16.68 -0.28 -7.79
C ARG A 99 -17.89 -1.08 -7.35
N GLU A 100 -18.99 -1.03 -8.12
CA GLU A 100 -20.23 -1.76 -7.81
C GLU A 100 -20.01 -3.27 -7.71
N VAL A 101 -19.29 -3.88 -8.67
CA VAL A 101 -19.07 -5.33 -8.70
C VAL A 101 -18.05 -5.82 -7.69
N CYS A 102 -17.05 -5.00 -7.32
CA CYS A 102 -16.06 -5.32 -6.30
C CYS A 102 -16.56 -5.05 -4.87
N GLY A 103 -17.48 -4.08 -4.73
CA GLY A 103 -18.01 -3.64 -3.44
C GLY A 103 -17.12 -2.66 -2.68
N GLU A 104 -17.74 -1.91 -1.78
CA GLU A 104 -17.11 -0.78 -1.09
C GLU A 104 -15.89 -1.18 -0.25
N ALA A 105 -15.94 -2.32 0.43
CA ALA A 105 -14.82 -2.77 1.27
C ALA A 105 -13.53 -2.99 0.46
N GLN A 106 -13.62 -3.59 -0.73
CA GLN A 106 -12.46 -3.77 -1.60
C GLN A 106 -12.01 -2.46 -2.23
N TRP A 107 -12.97 -1.58 -2.55
CA TRP A 107 -12.72 -0.24 -3.05
C TRP A 107 -11.89 0.60 -2.08
N GLU A 108 -12.26 0.60 -0.79
CA GLU A 108 -11.51 1.27 0.27
C GLU A 108 -10.14 0.63 0.52
N GLU A 109 -10.09 -0.71 0.63
CA GLU A 109 -8.84 -1.44 0.89
C GLU A 109 -7.79 -1.20 -0.19
N SER A 110 -8.22 -1.09 -1.43
CA SER A 110 -7.33 -0.87 -2.58
C SER A 110 -6.98 0.60 -2.84
N GLY A 111 -7.42 1.53 -1.99
CA GLY A 111 -7.08 2.95 -2.07
C GLY A 111 -7.86 3.75 -3.11
N PHE A 112 -8.84 3.18 -3.80
CA PHE A 112 -9.64 3.93 -4.76
C PHE A 112 -10.57 4.95 -4.09
N ALA A 113 -10.93 4.77 -2.82
CA ALA A 113 -11.69 5.76 -2.05
C ALA A 113 -10.98 7.12 -1.92
N GLU A 114 -9.65 7.14 -2.02
CA GLU A 114 -8.82 8.36 -2.01
C GLU A 114 -8.87 9.16 -3.33
N LYS A 115 -9.68 8.72 -4.30
CA LYS A 115 -9.86 9.35 -5.63
C LYS A 115 -8.53 9.58 -6.35
N PRO A 116 -7.76 8.52 -6.65
CA PRO A 116 -6.46 8.63 -7.28
C PRO A 116 -6.56 9.32 -8.66
N GLU A 117 -5.60 10.20 -8.95
CA GLU A 117 -5.54 10.93 -10.22
C GLU A 117 -5.16 10.03 -11.41
N ARG A 118 -4.42 8.94 -11.13
CA ARG A 118 -3.94 8.02 -12.16
C ARG A 118 -4.47 6.62 -11.91
N CYS A 119 -5.24 6.12 -12.87
CA CYS A 119 -5.75 4.76 -12.90
C CYS A 119 -5.30 4.07 -14.19
N PHE A 120 -4.90 2.82 -14.09
CA PHE A 120 -4.49 1.96 -15.19
C PHE A 120 -5.49 0.82 -15.28
N VAL A 121 -6.08 0.60 -16.46
CA VAL A 121 -7.21 -0.33 -16.61
C VAL A 121 -7.02 -1.31 -17.76
N VAL A 122 -7.61 -2.48 -17.59
CA VAL A 122 -7.94 -3.40 -18.68
C VAL A 122 -9.41 -3.23 -19.02
N ASP A 123 -9.66 -2.97 -20.30
CA ASP A 123 -11.00 -2.88 -20.88
C ASP A 123 -11.22 -4.11 -21.78
N LEU A 124 -12.31 -4.83 -21.54
CA LEU A 124 -12.74 -5.95 -22.39
C LEU A 124 -14.15 -5.66 -22.87
N ASP A 125 -14.30 -5.56 -24.18
CA ASP A 125 -15.60 -5.32 -24.84
C ASP A 125 -16.33 -4.07 -24.31
N GLY A 126 -15.56 -3.00 -24.02
CA GLY A 126 -16.12 -1.74 -23.51
C GLY A 126 -16.42 -1.76 -22.01
N GLN A 127 -15.95 -2.77 -21.29
CA GLN A 127 -16.10 -2.87 -19.83
C GLN A 127 -14.74 -2.90 -19.14
N ILE A 128 -14.53 -2.00 -18.18
CA ILE A 128 -13.36 -2.06 -17.32
C ILE A 128 -13.52 -3.25 -16.35
N VAL A 129 -12.61 -4.22 -16.47
CA VAL A 129 -12.64 -5.47 -15.69
C VAL A 129 -11.50 -5.58 -14.68
N ALA A 130 -10.49 -4.74 -14.79
CA ALA A 130 -9.42 -4.63 -13.82
C ALA A 130 -8.89 -3.19 -13.78
N ALA A 131 -8.49 -2.74 -12.62
CA ALA A 131 -7.89 -1.42 -12.43
C ALA A 131 -6.78 -1.47 -11.39
N SER A 132 -5.78 -0.60 -11.58
CA SER A 132 -4.77 -0.26 -10.58
C SER A 132 -4.67 1.25 -10.45
N ASN A 133 -4.26 1.72 -9.28
CA ASN A 133 -4.04 3.13 -8.99
C ASN A 133 -2.68 3.38 -8.37
N LEU A 134 -2.35 4.65 -8.22
CA LEU A 134 -1.22 5.13 -7.42
C LEU A 134 -1.77 6.11 -6.38
N THR A 135 -1.77 5.68 -5.12
CA THR A 135 -2.26 6.49 -4.00
C THR A 135 -1.08 6.95 -3.14
N PRO A 136 -0.77 8.26 -3.09
CA PRO A 136 0.24 8.77 -2.20
C PRO A 136 -0.17 8.55 -0.73
N TRP A 137 0.74 8.02 0.06
CA TRP A 137 0.56 7.96 1.50
C TRP A 137 1.68 8.74 2.17
N ARG A 138 1.35 9.89 2.74
CA ARG A 138 2.29 10.82 3.37
C ARG A 138 3.45 11.24 2.45
N GLY A 139 3.10 11.50 1.20
CA GLY A 139 4.00 12.05 0.19
C GLY A 139 4.49 11.03 -0.82
N ALA A 140 5.40 10.16 -0.45
CA ALA A 140 5.97 9.17 -1.39
C ALA A 140 6.62 8.00 -0.62
N PRO A 141 6.82 6.83 -1.26
CA PRO A 141 6.33 6.45 -2.58
C PRO A 141 4.83 6.14 -2.59
N ALA A 142 4.19 6.24 -3.75
CA ALA A 142 2.78 5.92 -3.89
C ALA A 142 2.51 4.41 -3.76
N ASP A 143 1.41 4.08 -3.07
CA ASP A 143 0.90 2.71 -2.98
C ASP A 143 0.26 2.29 -4.31
N VAL A 144 0.58 1.08 -4.74
CA VAL A 144 -0.09 0.42 -5.86
C VAL A 144 -1.33 -0.31 -5.33
N GLY A 145 -2.51 0.19 -5.67
CA GLY A 145 -3.78 -0.48 -5.39
C GLY A 145 -4.26 -1.30 -6.58
N VAL A 146 -4.99 -2.37 -6.34
CA VAL A 146 -5.46 -3.28 -7.41
C VAL A 146 -6.88 -3.73 -7.14
N LEU A 147 -7.73 -3.66 -8.18
CA LEU A 147 -9.06 -4.24 -8.22
C LEU A 147 -9.23 -5.09 -9.48
N VAL A 148 -9.95 -6.19 -9.35
CA VAL A 148 -10.34 -7.05 -10.47
C VAL A 148 -11.79 -7.46 -10.27
N ASP A 149 -12.61 -7.31 -11.30
CA ASP A 149 -13.96 -7.83 -11.31
C ASP A 149 -13.93 -9.34 -10.98
N PRO A 150 -14.68 -9.81 -9.96
CA PRO A 150 -14.66 -11.21 -9.53
C PRO A 150 -14.94 -12.22 -10.65
N ALA A 151 -15.73 -11.84 -11.66
CA ALA A 151 -16.00 -12.68 -12.83
C ALA A 151 -14.77 -12.91 -13.72
N PHE A 152 -13.73 -12.09 -13.57
CA PHE A 152 -12.49 -12.15 -14.34
C PHE A 152 -11.28 -12.53 -13.48
N ALA A 153 -11.51 -12.92 -12.23
CA ALA A 153 -10.44 -13.33 -11.32
C ALA A 153 -9.62 -14.52 -11.86
N GLY A 154 -8.36 -14.60 -11.47
CA GLY A 154 -7.47 -15.70 -11.86
C GLY A 154 -6.89 -15.63 -13.28
N ARG A 155 -7.23 -14.61 -14.06
CA ARG A 155 -6.77 -14.45 -15.47
C ARG A 155 -5.47 -13.65 -15.61
N GLY A 156 -4.84 -13.24 -14.50
CA GLY A 156 -3.61 -12.45 -14.54
C GLY A 156 -3.82 -10.93 -14.61
N LEU A 157 -5.04 -10.45 -14.87
CA LEU A 157 -5.35 -9.04 -15.09
C LEU A 157 -4.91 -8.11 -13.97
N GLY A 158 -5.00 -8.57 -12.71
CA GLY A 158 -4.52 -7.81 -11.56
C GLY A 158 -3.00 -7.60 -11.59
N THR A 159 -2.23 -8.59 -12.10
CA THR A 159 -0.79 -8.44 -12.28
C THR A 159 -0.48 -7.44 -13.37
N ASP A 160 -1.25 -7.49 -14.48
CA ASP A 160 -1.04 -6.62 -15.64
C ASP A 160 -1.25 -5.15 -15.27
N VAL A 161 -2.38 -4.80 -14.63
CA VAL A 161 -2.64 -3.42 -14.21
C VAL A 161 -1.68 -2.95 -13.13
N ALA A 162 -1.31 -3.83 -12.17
CA ALA A 162 -0.33 -3.51 -11.14
C ALA A 162 1.07 -3.25 -11.72
N ALA A 163 1.47 -4.00 -12.76
CA ALA A 163 2.73 -3.80 -13.45
C ALA A 163 2.78 -2.42 -14.12
N ALA A 164 1.69 -2.00 -14.77
CA ALA A 164 1.60 -0.68 -15.40
C ALA A 164 1.73 0.45 -14.37
N ALA A 165 1.00 0.37 -13.25
CA ALA A 165 1.07 1.35 -12.17
C ALA A 165 2.46 1.37 -11.51
N ALA A 166 3.03 0.20 -11.20
CA ALA A 166 4.37 0.10 -10.61
C ALA A 166 5.45 0.66 -11.54
N ALA A 167 5.36 0.37 -12.85
CA ALA A 167 6.28 0.91 -13.84
C ALA A 167 6.21 2.44 -13.92
N ASP A 168 5.00 3.01 -13.82
CA ASP A 168 4.80 4.46 -13.78
C ASP A 168 5.39 5.07 -12.50
N ALA A 169 5.12 4.48 -11.34
CA ALA A 169 5.68 4.95 -10.06
C ALA A 169 7.22 4.90 -10.05
N VAL A 170 7.82 3.82 -10.54
CA VAL A 170 9.29 3.72 -10.63
C VAL A 170 9.88 4.74 -11.59
N ARG A 171 9.24 5.01 -12.74
CA ARG A 171 9.72 6.03 -13.70
C ARG A 171 9.61 7.45 -13.15
N THR A 172 8.58 7.74 -12.36
CA THR A 172 8.29 9.11 -11.88
C THR A 172 8.90 9.41 -10.51
N ALA A 173 9.01 8.43 -9.63
CA ALA A 173 9.45 8.59 -8.25
C ALA A 173 10.63 7.68 -7.86
N GLY A 174 11.19 6.90 -8.81
CA GLY A 174 12.30 5.97 -8.56
C GLY A 174 11.92 4.70 -7.81
N THR A 175 10.73 4.62 -7.23
CA THR A 175 10.25 3.45 -6.49
C THR A 175 8.74 3.40 -6.44
N ALA A 176 8.19 2.19 -6.29
CA ALA A 176 6.78 1.94 -6.00
C ALA A 176 6.65 1.24 -4.65
N ARG A 177 5.57 1.50 -3.92
CA ARG A 177 5.21 0.78 -2.70
C ARG A 177 4.01 -0.12 -2.96
N TYR A 178 3.99 -1.26 -2.29
CA TYR A 178 2.86 -2.19 -2.27
C TYR A 178 2.52 -2.53 -0.82
N ARG A 179 1.26 -2.36 -0.43
CA ARG A 179 0.79 -2.72 0.89
C ARG A 179 -0.39 -3.67 0.77
N ALA A 180 -0.32 -4.80 1.43
CA ALA A 180 -1.41 -5.76 1.46
C ALA A 180 -1.52 -6.44 2.83
N LEU A 181 -2.74 -6.80 3.24
CA LEU A 181 -2.95 -7.65 4.41
C LEU A 181 -2.22 -9.00 4.21
N GLU A 182 -1.64 -9.55 5.27
CA GLU A 182 -0.99 -10.87 5.21
C GLU A 182 -1.96 -11.99 4.79
N THR A 183 -3.23 -11.81 5.05
CA THR A 183 -4.30 -12.72 4.64
C THR A 183 -4.70 -12.57 3.17
N ASN A 184 -4.37 -11.44 2.52
CA ASN A 184 -4.66 -11.22 1.11
C ASN A 184 -3.58 -11.86 0.22
N THR A 185 -3.62 -13.19 0.15
CA THR A 185 -2.63 -13.99 -0.60
C THR A 185 -2.62 -13.69 -2.10
N ALA A 186 -3.75 -13.26 -2.67
CA ALA A 186 -3.84 -12.88 -4.07
C ALA A 186 -2.99 -11.63 -4.35
N SER A 187 -3.16 -10.60 -3.53
CA SER A 187 -2.40 -9.35 -3.61
C SER A 187 -0.90 -9.57 -3.37
N LEU A 188 -0.53 -10.38 -2.37
CA LEU A 188 0.87 -10.71 -2.08
C LEU A 188 1.54 -11.48 -3.23
N ARG A 189 0.81 -12.35 -3.93
CA ARG A 189 1.32 -13.04 -5.13
C ARG A 189 1.60 -12.08 -6.28
N ILE A 190 0.75 -11.05 -6.46
CA ILE A 190 0.99 -10.00 -7.45
C ILE A 190 2.30 -9.27 -7.12
N ALA A 191 2.46 -8.79 -5.89
CA ALA A 191 3.66 -8.10 -5.45
C ALA A 191 4.92 -8.95 -5.66
N THR A 192 4.90 -10.22 -5.24
CA THR A 192 6.02 -11.16 -5.42
C THR A 192 6.34 -11.37 -6.90
N ARG A 193 5.33 -11.58 -7.75
CA ARG A 193 5.51 -11.82 -9.19
C ARG A 193 6.11 -10.62 -9.91
N LEU A 194 5.81 -9.41 -9.47
CA LEU A 194 6.36 -8.17 -10.03
C LEU A 194 7.74 -7.81 -9.46
N GLY A 195 8.28 -8.59 -8.51
CA GLY A 195 9.60 -8.38 -7.95
C GLY A 195 9.65 -7.41 -6.78
N PHE A 196 8.52 -7.07 -6.16
CA PHE A 196 8.53 -6.28 -4.94
C PHE A 196 9.26 -7.02 -3.82
N THR A 197 10.15 -6.31 -3.15
CA THR A 197 10.92 -6.82 -2.02
C THR A 197 10.21 -6.45 -0.71
N ALA A 198 9.89 -7.44 0.12
CA ALA A 198 9.31 -7.20 1.43
C ALA A 198 10.27 -6.38 2.30
N TYR A 199 9.73 -5.38 2.98
CA TYR A 199 10.47 -4.46 3.83
C TYR A 199 10.12 -4.65 5.30
N GLY A 200 8.84 -4.63 5.63
CA GLY A 200 8.36 -4.72 6.99
C GLY A 200 6.87 -5.02 7.05
N ARG A 201 6.36 -5.07 8.26
CA ARG A 201 4.93 -5.30 8.53
C ARG A 201 4.40 -4.26 9.48
N ASN A 202 3.13 -3.93 9.38
CA ASN A 202 2.49 -3.06 10.35
C ASN A 202 1.19 -3.64 10.91
N LEU A 203 0.88 -3.22 12.13
CA LEU A 203 -0.44 -3.30 12.76
C LEU A 203 -0.93 -1.88 13.02
N ALA A 204 -2.20 -1.65 12.84
CA ALA A 204 -2.84 -0.42 13.27
C ALA A 204 -4.03 -0.73 14.16
N LEU A 205 -4.01 -0.20 15.38
CA LEU A 205 -5.10 -0.32 16.35
C LEU A 205 -5.90 0.97 16.29
N LYS A 206 -7.21 0.89 16.08
CA LYS A 206 -8.09 2.05 16.11
C LYS A 206 -8.92 2.04 17.41
N PRO A 207 -9.10 3.20 18.05
CA PRO A 207 -10.02 3.30 19.19
C PRO A 207 -11.45 3.02 18.73
N GLN A 208 -12.26 2.50 19.63
CA GLN A 208 -13.69 2.38 19.42
C GLN A 208 -14.28 3.79 19.29
N LYS A 209 -15.03 4.06 18.22
CA LYS A 209 -15.82 5.29 18.18
C LYS A 209 -16.86 5.18 19.30
N THR A 210 -16.72 5.97 20.36
CA THR A 210 -17.81 6.26 21.27
C THR A 210 -18.88 6.98 20.46
N GLY A 211 -20.03 6.30 20.27
CA GLY A 211 -21.21 6.84 19.61
C GLY A 211 -21.79 8.04 20.33
#